data_c9b96cc54e9dd30424fcedf894efe206
#
_entry.id   c9b96cc54e9dd30424fcedf894efe206
#
_cell.length_a   1.000
_cell.length_b   1.000
_cell.length_c   1.000
_cell.angle_alpha   90.00
_cell.angle_beta   90.00
_cell.angle_gamma   90.00
#
_symmetry.space_group_name_H-M   'P 1'
#
loop_
_entity.id
_entity.type
_entity.pdbx_description
1 polymer ?
#
loop_
_entity_poly.entity_id
_entity_poly.type
_entity_poly.pdbx_seq_one_letter_code
_entity_poly.pdbx_strand_id
1 'polypeptide(L)'
;MRYLAIDYGTKRTGLAICDAGENISTPLRTIYGQKQLVERIAELIEAENVEAVVLGLPLNMNGSESAQTKVVRKFAERLKGHLNVPVHMQDERLSSFGAEQKLAPANFTKGKMRQRLDAVAAAEILNAFLEQKTSVDPTGTDTA
;
A
#
# COMPACT_ATOMS: atom_id res chain seq x y z
N MET A 1 -14.00 5.54 5.24
CA MET A 1 -12.68 6.08 5.58
C MET A 1 -11.75 5.99 4.38
N ARG A 2 -11.01 7.04 4.12
CA ARG A 2 -10.06 7.03 3.00
C ARG A 2 -8.70 6.52 3.46
N TYR A 3 -8.27 5.45 2.84
CA TYR A 3 -6.97 4.85 3.13
C TYR A 3 -5.99 5.13 2.01
N LEU A 4 -4.73 5.32 2.37
CA LEU A 4 -3.63 5.35 1.41
C LEU A 4 -2.82 4.08 1.59
N ALA A 5 -2.68 3.29 0.55
CA ALA A 5 -1.84 2.11 0.59
C ALA A 5 -0.47 2.43 0.03
N ILE A 6 0.55 1.88 0.65
CA ILE A 6 1.95 2.11 0.28
C ILE A 6 2.64 0.77 0.06
N ASP A 7 3.22 0.61 -1.12
CA ASP A 7 4.10 -0.51 -1.41
C ASP A 7 5.52 0.06 -1.45
N TYR A 8 6.22 -0.04 -0.33
CA TYR A 8 7.50 0.61 -0.15
C TYR A 8 8.63 -0.12 -0.86
N GLY A 9 9.44 0.62 -1.61
CA GLY A 9 10.66 0.10 -2.21
C GLY A 9 11.77 1.10 -2.08
N THR A 10 13.01 0.62 -2.12
CA THR A 10 14.16 1.52 -2.00
C THR A 10 14.33 2.40 -3.23
N LYS A 11 13.92 1.90 -4.39
CA LYS A 11 14.02 2.66 -5.63
C LYS A 11 12.70 3.29 -6.04
N ARG A 12 11.59 2.62 -5.76
CA ARG A 12 10.26 3.09 -6.16
C ARG A 12 9.27 2.73 -5.08
N THR A 13 8.35 3.61 -4.81
CA THR A 13 7.29 3.39 -3.84
C THR A 13 5.96 3.62 -4.54
N GLY A 14 5.12 2.60 -4.58
CA GLY A 14 3.81 2.68 -5.20
C GLY A 14 2.77 3.13 -4.20
N LEU A 15 1.81 3.93 -4.67
CA LEU A 15 0.75 4.48 -3.82
C LEU A 15 -0.60 4.24 -4.46
N ALA A 16 -1.58 3.90 -3.64
CA ALA A 16 -2.96 3.74 -4.08
C ALA A 16 -3.88 4.33 -3.02
N ILE A 17 -5.10 4.64 -3.42
CA ILE A 17 -6.04 5.31 -2.54
C ILE A 17 -7.43 4.73 -2.75
N CYS A 18 -8.27 4.75 -1.74
CA CYS A 18 -9.65 4.35 -1.91
C CYS A 18 -10.58 5.55 -1.71
N ASP A 19 -11.83 5.38 -2.14
CA ASP A 19 -12.85 6.39 -1.91
C ASP A 19 -13.30 6.37 -0.44
N ALA A 20 -14.05 7.40 -0.05
CA ALA A 20 -14.50 7.50 1.34
C ALA A 20 -15.38 6.33 1.75
N GLY A 21 -16.06 5.71 0.80
CA GLY A 21 -16.92 4.56 1.08
C GLY A 21 -16.19 3.23 1.11
N GLU A 22 -14.88 3.23 0.88
CA GLU A 22 -14.06 2.02 0.88
C GLU A 22 -14.47 1.01 -0.19
N ASN A 23 -15.02 1.50 -1.29
CA ASN A 23 -15.53 0.62 -2.33
C ASN A 23 -14.55 0.39 -3.46
N ILE A 24 -13.74 1.38 -3.80
CA ILE A 24 -12.86 1.32 -4.95
C ILE A 24 -11.47 1.71 -4.56
N SER A 25 -10.51 0.84 -4.90
CA SER A 25 -9.09 1.09 -4.70
C SER A 25 -8.48 1.46 -6.04
N THR A 26 -7.84 2.61 -6.12
CA THR A 26 -7.31 3.16 -7.35
C THR A 26 -5.82 3.43 -7.23
N PRO A 27 -5.01 2.98 -8.19
CA PRO A 27 -3.60 3.37 -8.22
C PRO A 27 -3.48 4.88 -8.30
N LEU A 28 -2.62 5.46 -7.47
CA LEU A 28 -2.47 6.89 -7.40
C LEU A 28 -1.21 7.38 -8.11
N ARG A 29 -0.06 6.90 -7.68
CA ARG A 29 1.21 7.29 -8.31
C ARG A 29 2.35 6.43 -7.77
N THR A 30 3.51 6.56 -8.42
CA THR A 30 4.76 5.97 -7.95
C THR A 30 5.73 7.11 -7.65
N ILE A 31 6.36 7.06 -6.49
CA ILE A 31 7.40 8.01 -6.12
C ILE A 31 8.74 7.33 -6.29
N TYR A 32 9.68 8.01 -6.97
CA TYR A 32 11.01 7.46 -7.21
C TYR A 32 12.00 7.99 -6.17
N GLY A 33 12.84 7.10 -5.65
CA GLY A 33 13.90 7.46 -4.73
C GLY A 33 13.42 7.62 -3.31
N GLN A 34 14.33 8.02 -2.45
CA GLN A 34 14.07 8.15 -1.02
C GLN A 34 14.02 9.60 -0.56
N LYS A 35 14.40 10.54 -1.43
CA LYS A 35 14.53 11.91 -1.00
C LYS A 35 13.20 12.49 -0.57
N GLN A 36 13.13 12.89 0.68
CA GLN A 36 11.92 13.49 1.24
C GLN A 36 10.67 12.62 1.06
N LEU A 37 10.86 11.30 1.04
CA LEU A 37 9.77 10.40 0.76
C LEU A 37 8.66 10.51 1.81
N VAL A 38 9.02 10.51 3.09
CA VAL A 38 8.02 10.59 4.16
C VAL A 38 7.28 11.91 4.09
N GLU A 39 8.01 13.01 3.84
CA GLU A 39 7.39 14.33 3.71
C GLU A 39 6.43 14.40 2.52
N ARG A 40 6.82 13.79 1.40
CA ARG A 40 5.96 13.76 0.23
C ARG A 40 4.69 12.94 0.46
N ILE A 41 4.82 11.86 1.21
CA ILE A 41 3.67 11.05 1.58
C ILE A 41 2.76 11.86 2.51
N ALA A 42 3.34 12.57 3.47
CA ALA A 42 2.54 13.39 4.39
C ALA A 42 1.76 14.46 3.63
N GLU A 43 2.37 15.06 2.62
CA GLU A 43 1.68 16.06 1.79
C GLU A 43 0.50 15.46 1.05
N LEU A 44 0.68 14.25 0.52
CA LEU A 44 -0.40 13.56 -0.17
C LEU A 44 -1.54 13.21 0.77
N ILE A 45 -1.21 12.81 1.98
CA ILE A 45 -2.23 12.49 2.98
C ILE A 45 -3.11 13.70 3.23
N GLU A 46 -2.50 14.88 3.33
CA GLU A 46 -3.28 16.10 3.51
C GLU A 46 -4.07 16.45 2.26
N ALA A 47 -3.42 16.42 1.12
CA ALA A 47 -4.06 16.82 -0.12
C ALA A 47 -5.25 15.92 -0.48
N GLU A 48 -5.16 14.64 -0.15
CA GLU A 48 -6.19 13.67 -0.51
C GLU A 48 -7.14 13.35 0.63
N ASN A 49 -7.01 14.01 1.75
CA ASN A 49 -7.86 13.79 2.91
C ASN A 49 -7.81 12.34 3.39
N VAL A 50 -6.62 11.76 3.41
CA VAL A 50 -6.41 10.39 3.85
C VAL A 50 -6.54 10.32 5.38
N GLU A 51 -7.21 9.29 5.85
CA GLU A 51 -7.46 9.13 7.28
C GLU A 51 -6.63 8.02 7.92
N ALA A 52 -6.08 7.14 7.13
CA ALA A 52 -5.21 6.07 7.63
C ALA A 52 -4.34 5.54 6.51
N VAL A 53 -3.23 4.91 6.89
CA VAL A 53 -2.27 4.37 5.93
C VAL A 53 -2.23 2.86 6.07
N VAL A 54 -2.13 2.15 4.94
CA VAL A 54 -1.93 0.70 4.90
C VAL A 54 -0.59 0.45 4.23
N LEU A 55 0.36 -0.12 4.96
CA LEU A 55 1.70 -0.39 4.45
C LEU A 55 1.84 -1.89 4.20
N GLY A 56 2.20 -2.28 2.99
CA GLY A 56 2.41 -3.68 2.66
C GLY A 56 3.63 -4.23 3.39
N LEU A 57 3.49 -5.40 3.95
CA LEU A 57 4.58 -6.04 4.69
C LEU A 57 5.01 -7.30 3.93
N PRO A 58 6.20 -7.28 3.32
CA PRO A 58 6.67 -8.45 2.57
C PRO A 58 7.15 -9.53 3.54
N LEU A 59 6.59 -10.71 3.40
CA LEU A 59 6.98 -11.86 4.20
C LEU A 59 7.36 -13.00 3.25
N ASN A 60 8.19 -13.93 3.76
CA ASN A 60 8.45 -15.16 3.03
C ASN A 60 7.16 -15.98 2.94
N MET A 61 7.10 -16.90 2.01
CA MET A 61 5.89 -17.69 1.81
C MET A 61 5.46 -18.43 3.06
N ASN A 62 6.41 -18.81 3.92
CA ASN A 62 6.08 -19.49 5.16
C ASN A 62 5.74 -18.54 6.30
N GLY A 63 5.66 -17.24 6.03
CA GLY A 63 5.32 -16.26 7.05
C GLY A 63 6.49 -15.67 7.82
N SER A 64 7.71 -16.18 7.58
CA SER A 64 8.86 -15.66 8.30
C SER A 64 9.32 -14.33 7.69
N GLU A 65 10.10 -13.58 8.45
CA GLU A 65 10.57 -12.27 8.02
C GLU A 65 11.86 -12.40 7.22
N SER A 66 11.93 -11.64 6.14
CA SER A 66 13.12 -11.56 5.29
C SER A 66 13.87 -10.26 5.63
N ALA A 67 14.99 -10.06 4.95
CA ALA A 67 15.70 -8.79 5.08
C ALA A 67 14.81 -7.63 4.65
N GLN A 68 14.02 -7.82 3.60
CA GLN A 68 13.12 -6.78 3.11
C GLN A 68 12.03 -6.47 4.14
N THR A 69 11.54 -7.48 4.85
CA THR A 69 10.55 -7.24 5.91
C THR A 69 11.10 -6.25 6.93
N LYS A 70 12.37 -6.43 7.32
CA LYS A 70 12.98 -5.55 8.31
C LYS A 70 13.13 -4.13 7.79
N VAL A 71 13.45 -3.99 6.50
CA VAL A 71 13.56 -2.67 5.87
C VAL A 71 12.20 -1.95 5.94
N VAL A 72 11.13 -2.67 5.61
CA VAL A 72 9.79 -2.09 5.64
C VAL A 72 9.36 -1.73 7.06
N ARG A 73 9.70 -2.57 8.04
CA ARG A 73 9.35 -2.24 9.43
C ARG A 73 10.04 -0.95 9.89
N LYS A 74 11.28 -0.73 9.47
CA LYS A 74 11.96 0.53 9.81
C LYS A 74 11.27 1.71 9.15
N PHE A 75 10.84 1.54 7.91
CA PHE A 75 10.11 2.59 7.23
C PHE A 75 8.78 2.87 7.95
N ALA A 76 8.11 1.83 8.43
CA ALA A 76 6.88 2.01 9.20
C ALA A 76 7.10 2.87 10.43
N GLU A 77 8.22 2.66 11.13
CA GLU A 77 8.52 3.47 12.31
C GLU A 77 8.75 4.94 11.92
N ARG A 78 9.41 5.17 10.80
CA ARG A 78 9.59 6.55 10.33
C ARG A 78 8.26 7.20 9.99
N LEU A 79 7.36 6.46 9.35
CA LEU A 79 6.03 6.98 9.04
C LEU A 79 5.28 7.32 10.32
N LYS A 80 5.29 6.39 11.28
CA LYS A 80 4.56 6.61 12.54
C LYS A 80 5.07 7.84 13.28
N GLY A 81 6.36 8.13 13.16
CA GLY A 81 6.93 9.29 13.82
C GLY A 81 6.61 10.61 13.14
N HIS A 82 6.16 10.58 11.89
CA HIS A 82 5.89 11.81 11.14
C HIS A 82 4.41 12.04 10.85
N LEU A 83 3.61 10.99 10.84
CA LEU A 83 2.22 11.11 10.39
C LEU A 83 1.29 11.23 11.59
N ASN A 84 0.19 11.94 11.36
CA ASN A 84 -0.86 12.07 12.39
C ASN A 84 -1.98 11.06 12.20
N VAL A 85 -1.85 10.18 11.23
CA VAL A 85 -2.87 9.16 10.96
C VAL A 85 -2.29 7.78 11.28
N PRO A 86 -3.14 6.80 11.62
CA PRO A 86 -2.62 5.47 11.95
C PRO A 86 -2.03 4.77 10.75
N VAL A 87 -1.06 3.90 11.01
CA VAL A 87 -0.40 3.09 10.00
C VAL A 87 -0.68 1.62 10.31
N HIS A 88 -1.38 0.96 9.39
CA HIS A 88 -1.69 -0.46 9.50
C HIS A 88 -0.74 -1.25 8.61
N MET A 89 -0.43 -2.48 9.01
CA MET A 89 0.41 -3.36 8.21
C MET A 89 -0.48 -4.40 7.51
N GLN A 90 -0.16 -4.70 6.26
CA GLN A 90 -0.91 -5.68 5.50
C GLN A 90 0.05 -6.69 4.87
N ASP A 91 -0.19 -7.97 5.10
CA ASP A 91 0.63 -9.05 4.58
C ASP A 91 0.55 -9.06 3.04
N GLU A 92 1.67 -8.81 2.38
CA GLU A 92 1.70 -8.75 0.91
C GLU A 92 1.51 -10.09 0.25
N ARG A 93 1.67 -11.21 0.96
CA ARG A 93 1.46 -12.52 0.36
C ARG A 93 0.04 -12.67 -0.15
N LEU A 94 -0.89 -11.91 0.40
CA LEU A 94 -2.30 -12.02 0.03
C LEU A 94 -2.66 -11.21 -1.19
N SER A 95 -1.77 -10.33 -1.68
CA SER A 95 -2.15 -9.39 -2.70
C SER A 95 -1.21 -9.29 -3.88
N SER A 96 0.08 -9.53 -3.71
CA SER A 96 1.05 -9.18 -4.74
C SER A 96 0.95 -10.02 -6.00
N PHE A 97 0.40 -11.22 -5.89
CA PHE A 97 0.37 -12.13 -7.02
C PHE A 97 -0.40 -11.58 -8.22
N GLY A 98 -1.47 -10.86 -7.97
CA GLY A 98 -2.32 -10.42 -9.06
C GLY A 98 -1.82 -9.23 -9.84
N ALA A 99 -0.90 -8.46 -9.28
CA ALA A 99 -0.51 -7.19 -9.90
C ALA A 99 0.14 -7.39 -11.28
N GLU A 100 1.02 -8.36 -11.39
CA GLU A 100 1.70 -8.61 -12.66
C GLU A 100 0.76 -9.11 -13.73
N GLN A 101 -0.23 -9.87 -13.35
CA GLN A 101 -1.14 -10.46 -14.30
C GLN A 101 -2.15 -9.48 -14.84
N LYS A 102 -2.39 -8.40 -14.13
CA LYS A 102 -3.37 -7.42 -14.56
C LYS A 102 -2.83 -6.41 -15.54
N LEU A 103 -1.52 -6.38 -15.73
CA LEU A 103 -0.92 -5.42 -16.63
C LEU A 103 -0.15 -6.15 -17.71
N ALA A 104 -0.73 -6.27 -18.86
CA ALA A 104 -0.03 -6.85 -19.97
C ALA A 104 -0.23 -6.08 -21.24
N PRO A 105 -0.32 -4.79 -21.22
CA PRO A 105 -0.56 -4.09 -22.46
C PRO A 105 0.72 -3.94 -23.22
N ALA A 106 0.64 -4.21 -24.47
CA ALA A 106 1.80 -4.19 -25.33
C ALA A 106 2.34 -2.79 -25.56
N ASN A 107 1.58 -1.78 -25.21
CA ASN A 107 1.94 -0.40 -25.58
C ASN A 107 2.78 0.36 -24.58
N PHE A 108 3.07 -0.24 -23.42
CA PHE A 108 3.82 0.48 -22.41
C PHE A 108 5.31 0.23 -22.56
N THR A 109 6.11 1.27 -22.36
CA THR A 109 7.55 1.10 -22.20
C THR A 109 7.81 0.39 -20.89
N LYS A 110 9.04 -0.12 -20.72
CA LYS A 110 9.40 -0.78 -19.47
C LYS A 110 9.24 0.14 -18.27
N GLY A 111 9.62 1.41 -18.43
CA GLY A 111 9.50 2.35 -17.33
C GLY A 111 8.06 2.60 -16.94
N LYS A 112 7.19 2.81 -17.93
CA LYS A 112 5.79 3.03 -17.65
C LYS A 112 5.13 1.79 -17.07
N MET A 113 5.52 0.61 -17.53
CA MET A 113 5.01 -0.63 -17.01
C MET A 113 5.35 -0.78 -15.53
N ARG A 114 6.60 -0.50 -15.15
CA ARG A 114 7.01 -0.60 -13.75
C ARG A 114 6.24 0.38 -12.87
N GLN A 115 6.05 1.60 -13.38
CA GLN A 115 5.32 2.61 -12.62
C GLN A 115 3.90 2.15 -12.35
N ARG A 116 3.24 1.58 -13.35
CA ARG A 116 1.89 1.08 -13.15
C ARG A 116 1.87 -0.13 -12.22
N LEU A 117 2.85 -1.03 -12.35
CA LEU A 117 2.91 -2.21 -11.49
C LEU A 117 3.06 -1.83 -10.02
N ASP A 118 3.90 -0.84 -9.72
CA ASP A 118 4.08 -0.41 -8.34
C ASP A 118 2.78 0.15 -7.76
N ALA A 119 2.10 0.98 -8.53
CA ALA A 119 0.85 1.57 -8.06
C ALA A 119 -0.27 0.55 -8.02
N VAL A 120 -0.30 -0.39 -8.97
CA VAL A 120 -1.30 -1.47 -8.96
C VAL A 120 -1.02 -2.41 -7.79
N ALA A 121 0.26 -2.68 -7.49
CA ALA A 121 0.60 -3.48 -6.31
C ALA A 121 0.07 -2.84 -5.04
N ALA A 122 0.21 -1.52 -4.92
CA ALA A 122 -0.35 -0.81 -3.77
C ALA A 122 -1.87 -0.92 -3.73
N ALA A 123 -2.54 -0.85 -4.89
CA ALA A 123 -3.98 -1.01 -4.95
C ALA A 123 -4.41 -2.41 -4.53
N GLU A 124 -3.64 -3.44 -4.89
CA GLU A 124 -3.95 -4.80 -4.48
C GLU A 124 -3.76 -4.99 -2.98
N ILE A 125 -2.74 -4.34 -2.41
CA ILE A 125 -2.56 -4.35 -0.96
C ILE A 125 -3.79 -3.74 -0.29
N LEU A 126 -4.27 -2.63 -0.82
CA LEU A 126 -5.44 -1.96 -0.26
C LEU A 126 -6.69 -2.83 -0.40
N ASN A 127 -6.88 -3.47 -1.55
CA ASN A 127 -8.01 -4.36 -1.74
C ASN A 127 -8.00 -5.50 -0.72
N ALA A 128 -6.84 -6.10 -0.49
CA ALA A 128 -6.73 -7.18 0.48
C ALA A 128 -7.06 -6.69 1.89
N PHE A 129 -6.59 -5.50 2.24
CA PHE A 129 -6.88 -4.92 3.54
C PHE A 129 -8.38 -4.68 3.71
N LEU A 130 -9.02 -4.10 2.71
CA LEU A 130 -10.45 -3.80 2.79
C LEU A 130 -11.29 -5.08 2.83
N GLU A 131 -10.88 -6.11 2.11
CA GLU A 131 -11.57 -7.39 2.12
C GLU A 131 -11.49 -8.04 3.49
N GLN A 132 -10.32 -8.04 4.10
CA GLN A 132 -10.16 -8.61 5.42
C GLN A 132 -10.96 -7.85 6.46
N LYS A 133 -10.97 -6.54 6.35
CA LYS A 133 -11.72 -5.69 7.24
C LYS A 133 -13.22 -6.02 7.18
N THR A 134 -13.73 -6.22 5.97
CA THR A 134 -15.13 -6.51 5.77
C THR A 134 -15.48 -7.90 6.25
N SER A 135 -14.64 -8.89 5.97
CA SER A 135 -14.97 -10.27 6.28
C SER A 135 -14.86 -10.59 7.76
N VAL A 136 -14.07 -9.83 8.51
CA VAL A 136 -13.90 -10.10 9.90
C VAL A 136 -15.17 -9.83 10.67
N ASP A 137 -15.92 -8.82 10.26
CA ASP A 137 -16.99 -8.47 11.13
C ASP A 137 -18.07 -7.74 10.44
N PRO A 138 -18.89 -8.43 9.75
CA PRO A 138 -19.98 -7.76 9.07
C PRO A 138 -20.96 -7.12 10.02
N THR A 139 -21.00 -7.55 11.26
CA THR A 139 -21.92 -6.94 12.19
C THR A 139 -21.23 -5.94 13.05
N GLY A 140 -20.00 -5.82 12.93
CA GLY A 140 -19.22 -4.92 13.73
C GLY A 140 -18.91 -5.50 15.03
N THR A 141 -19.15 -6.74 15.21
CA THR A 141 -18.85 -7.12 16.42
C THR A 141 -18.02 -8.08 16.57
N ASP A 142 -17.89 -8.75 15.89
CA ASP A 142 -17.15 -9.73 16.12
C ASP A 142 -16.18 -9.51 16.58
N THR A 143 -16.17 -8.99 16.35
CA THR A 143 -15.31 -8.67 16.72
C THR A 143 -15.46 -8.68 17.82
N ALA A 144 -16.08 -8.89 17.97
CA ALA A 144 -16.03 -8.85 18.97
C ALA A 144 -15.89 -9.36 19.40
#